data_d9adbbfc360783c69b32d7e00e0a2c81
#
_entry.id   d9adbbfc360783c69b32d7e00e0a2c81
#
_cell.length_a   1.000
_cell.length_b   1.000
_cell.length_c   1.000
_cell.angle_alpha   90.00
_cell.angle_beta   90.00
_cell.angle_gamma   90.00
#
_symmetry.space_group_name_H-M   'P 1'
#
loop_
_entity.id
_entity.type
_entity.pdbx_description
1 polymer ?
#
loop_
_entity_poly.entity_id
_entity_poly.type
_entity_poly.pdbx_seq_one_letter_code
_entity_poly.pdbx_strand_id
1 'polypeptide(L)'
;MKYDPSQHHRQSIRLKGYDYSNAGAYFVTICTQNRACVLEDPIVKGILTAVWQVLPTWFPTILLDEFVIMPNHVHFIVWLTDGDHVGATLAVAQGAGAGASPVPTMGWVIPQPEKVNDSPALSDVVGAFKSLVFKVYLDWVKIHDPARKVKFWQYNYYEHIIRNDHELNAIAQYIRDNPINWQLDRDNLQNSGCLPSPRQVEDYLEDIQELNRINP
;
A
#
# COMPACT_ATOMS: atom_id res chain seq x y z
N MET A 1 20.78 -14.22 -19.70
CA MET A 1 20.52 -12.99 -20.45
C MET A 1 21.20 -11.85 -19.71
N LYS A 2 22.10 -11.09 -20.36
CA LYS A 2 22.66 -9.87 -19.76
C LYS A 2 21.61 -8.77 -19.76
N TYR A 3 21.52 -8.02 -18.68
CA TYR A 3 20.68 -6.84 -18.55
C TYR A 3 21.09 -5.79 -19.59
N ASP A 4 20.16 -5.35 -20.44
CA ASP A 4 20.36 -4.29 -21.42
C ASP A 4 19.63 -3.02 -20.96
N PRO A 5 20.36 -1.97 -20.52
CA PRO A 5 19.76 -0.74 -20.04
C PRO A 5 18.97 0.04 -21.11
N SER A 6 19.25 -0.20 -22.39
CA SER A 6 18.57 0.51 -23.50
C SER A 6 17.19 -0.09 -23.82
N GLN A 7 16.94 -1.35 -23.45
CA GLN A 7 15.65 -2.02 -23.63
C GLN A 7 14.77 -2.03 -22.39
N HIS A 8 15.37 -1.84 -21.21
CA HIS A 8 14.68 -1.84 -19.92
C HIS A 8 14.79 -0.48 -19.27
N HIS A 9 14.02 0.50 -19.78
CA HIS A 9 13.88 1.84 -19.19
C HIS A 9 13.17 1.79 -17.82
N ARG A 10 13.69 1.00 -16.87
CA ARG A 10 13.28 1.06 -15.48
C ARG A 10 13.96 2.26 -14.83
N GLN A 11 13.43 3.45 -15.04
CA GLN A 11 13.75 4.55 -14.16
C GLN A 11 13.19 4.23 -12.78
N SER A 12 14.01 4.43 -11.75
CA SER A 12 13.53 4.44 -10.37
C SER A 12 12.51 5.56 -10.28
N ILE A 13 11.28 5.25 -9.87
CA ILE A 13 10.21 6.22 -9.65
C ILE A 13 10.54 7.08 -8.41
N ARG A 14 11.51 6.64 -7.61
CA ARG A 14 11.96 7.34 -6.41
C ARG A 14 12.57 8.68 -6.75
N LEU A 15 12.13 9.70 -6.01
CA LEU A 15 12.68 11.04 -6.12
C LEU A 15 14.17 11.02 -5.75
N LYS A 16 15.02 11.33 -6.74
CA LYS A 16 16.47 11.26 -6.56
C LYS A 16 16.93 12.25 -5.50
N GLY A 17 17.65 11.77 -4.49
CA GLY A 17 18.17 12.58 -3.40
C GLY A 17 17.18 12.89 -2.28
N TYR A 18 15.96 12.37 -2.34
CA TYR A 18 15.01 12.48 -1.23
C TYR A 18 15.26 11.37 -0.20
N ASP A 19 15.24 11.75 1.08
CA ASP A 19 15.38 10.83 2.21
C ASP A 19 13.98 10.34 2.64
N TYR A 20 13.67 9.10 2.34
CA TYR A 20 12.39 8.45 2.66
C TYR A 20 12.28 8.00 4.14
N SER A 21 13.18 8.46 5.01
CA SER A 21 13.03 8.40 6.47
C SER A 21 12.44 9.69 7.06
N ASN A 22 12.30 10.75 6.24
CA ASN A 22 11.71 12.01 6.69
C ASN A 22 10.25 11.81 7.13
N ALA A 23 9.88 12.54 8.20
CA ALA A 23 8.49 12.62 8.61
C ALA A 23 7.60 13.19 7.50
N GLY A 24 6.42 12.60 7.33
CA GLY A 24 5.47 12.98 6.28
C GLY A 24 4.53 11.85 5.90
N ALA A 25 3.57 12.17 5.03
CA ALA A 25 2.62 11.21 4.48
C ALA A 25 3.12 10.66 3.15
N TYR A 26 2.97 9.35 2.98
CA TYR A 26 3.40 8.63 1.78
C TYR A 26 2.25 7.77 1.25
N PHE A 27 1.91 7.99 -0.01
CA PHE A 27 1.04 7.09 -0.74
C PHE A 27 1.87 5.96 -1.35
N VAL A 28 1.38 4.73 -1.23
CA VAL A 28 2.08 3.53 -1.70
C VAL A 28 1.14 2.62 -2.49
N THR A 29 1.65 2.07 -3.61
CA THR A 29 1.01 1.00 -4.37
C THR A 29 1.91 -0.23 -4.45
N ILE A 30 1.40 -1.38 -4.05
CA ILE A 30 2.13 -2.65 -4.12
C ILE A 30 1.34 -3.63 -4.99
N CYS A 31 1.92 -4.06 -6.12
CA CYS A 31 1.27 -4.99 -7.03
C CYS A 31 1.69 -6.44 -6.77
N THR A 32 0.79 -7.36 -7.08
CA THR A 32 1.09 -8.80 -7.14
C THR A 32 1.98 -9.13 -8.33
N GLN A 33 2.70 -10.25 -8.24
CA GLN A 33 3.52 -10.74 -9.34
C GLN A 33 2.66 -11.00 -10.58
N ASN A 34 3.08 -10.43 -11.72
CA ASN A 34 2.35 -10.48 -13.00
C ASN A 34 0.90 -9.95 -12.92
N ARG A 35 0.59 -9.10 -11.95
CA ARG A 35 -0.76 -8.55 -11.69
C ARG A 35 -1.84 -9.63 -11.56
N ALA A 36 -1.48 -10.78 -11.00
CA ALA A 36 -2.44 -11.85 -10.76
C ALA A 36 -3.45 -11.45 -9.67
N CYS A 37 -4.74 -11.68 -9.91
CA CYS A 37 -5.85 -11.31 -9.00
C CYS A 37 -5.93 -12.24 -7.78
N VAL A 38 -4.82 -12.47 -7.08
CA VAL A 38 -4.75 -13.36 -5.92
C VAL A 38 -5.25 -12.72 -4.64
N LEU A 39 -5.43 -11.39 -4.63
CA LEU A 39 -5.89 -10.66 -3.45
C LEU A 39 -7.41 -10.69 -3.29
N GLU A 40 -8.15 -11.25 -4.26
CA GLU A 40 -9.60 -11.48 -4.14
C GLU A 40 -9.93 -12.61 -3.15
N ASP A 41 -8.99 -13.54 -2.94
CA ASP A 41 -9.15 -14.65 -2.02
C ASP A 41 -9.43 -14.11 -0.59
N PRO A 42 -10.54 -14.52 0.06
CA PRO A 42 -10.88 -14.04 1.41
C PRO A 42 -9.80 -14.30 2.45
N ILE A 43 -9.05 -15.41 2.32
CA ILE A 43 -7.93 -15.74 3.21
C ILE A 43 -6.83 -14.71 3.05
N VAL A 44 -6.47 -14.39 1.80
CA VAL A 44 -5.45 -13.40 1.49
C VAL A 44 -5.86 -12.01 1.97
N LYS A 45 -7.12 -11.61 1.75
CA LYS A 45 -7.67 -10.34 2.28
C LYS A 45 -7.57 -10.26 3.79
N GLY A 46 -7.92 -11.33 4.49
CA GLY A 46 -7.81 -11.40 5.94
C GLY A 46 -6.37 -11.25 6.42
N ILE A 47 -5.41 -11.92 5.77
CA ILE A 47 -3.98 -11.79 6.09
C ILE A 47 -3.49 -10.36 5.87
N LEU A 48 -3.85 -9.74 4.73
CA LEU A 48 -3.47 -8.36 4.41
C LEU A 48 -3.97 -7.37 5.47
N THR A 49 -5.25 -7.48 5.83
CA THR A 49 -5.87 -6.62 6.84
C THR A 49 -5.20 -6.80 8.21
N ALA A 50 -4.99 -8.04 8.62
CA ALA A 50 -4.37 -8.34 9.91
C ALA A 50 -2.91 -7.85 9.98
N VAL A 51 -2.13 -8.04 8.90
CA VAL A 51 -0.76 -7.53 8.84
C VAL A 51 -0.73 -6.01 8.82
N TRP A 52 -1.62 -5.34 8.08
CA TRP A 52 -1.74 -3.90 8.10
C TRP A 52 -1.92 -3.36 9.52
N GLN A 53 -2.88 -3.92 10.26
CA GLN A 53 -3.21 -3.49 11.62
C GLN A 53 -2.08 -3.66 12.64
N VAL A 54 -1.17 -4.61 12.45
CA VAL A 54 -0.06 -4.84 13.40
C VAL A 54 1.20 -4.06 13.07
N LEU A 55 1.30 -3.39 11.92
CA LEU A 55 2.51 -2.62 11.55
C LEU A 55 2.94 -1.62 12.62
N PRO A 56 2.05 -0.89 13.33
CA PRO A 56 2.48 0.04 14.39
C PRO A 56 3.15 -0.66 15.57
N THR A 57 2.98 -1.97 15.76
CA THR A 57 3.73 -2.71 16.79
C THR A 57 5.19 -2.94 16.39
N TRP A 58 5.48 -2.91 15.08
CA TRP A 58 6.82 -3.02 14.51
C TRP A 58 7.52 -1.66 14.40
N PHE A 59 6.71 -0.63 14.15
CA PHE A 59 7.13 0.74 13.88
C PHE A 59 6.25 1.71 14.67
N PRO A 60 6.55 2.00 15.95
CA PRO A 60 5.68 2.83 16.78
C PRO A 60 5.52 4.28 16.29
N THR A 61 6.43 4.74 15.44
CA THR A 61 6.44 6.09 14.86
C THR A 61 5.73 6.18 13.53
N ILE A 62 4.94 5.16 13.13
CA ILE A 62 4.08 5.27 11.97
C ILE A 62 2.62 5.45 12.38
N LEU A 63 1.85 6.15 11.55
CA LEU A 63 0.40 6.19 11.63
C LEU A 63 -0.18 5.59 10.34
N LEU A 64 -1.15 4.71 10.51
CA LEU A 64 -1.88 4.11 9.40
C LEU A 64 -3.05 5.04 9.03
N ASP A 65 -3.24 5.23 7.73
CA ASP A 65 -4.34 6.03 7.18
C ASP A 65 -5.18 5.17 6.22
N GLU A 66 -5.52 5.65 5.04
CA GLU A 66 -6.32 4.90 4.08
C GLU A 66 -5.62 3.61 3.63
N PHE A 67 -6.42 2.55 3.47
CA PHE A 67 -5.96 1.25 2.98
C PHE A 67 -7.03 0.57 2.15
N VAL A 68 -6.70 0.14 0.93
CA VAL A 68 -7.61 -0.62 0.08
C VAL A 68 -6.93 -1.83 -0.55
N ILE A 69 -7.65 -2.94 -0.60
CA ILE A 69 -7.22 -4.18 -1.25
C ILE A 69 -7.97 -4.33 -2.55
N MET A 70 -7.25 -4.17 -3.66
CA MET A 70 -7.72 -4.41 -5.01
C MET A 70 -7.42 -5.86 -5.44
N PRO A 71 -8.02 -6.41 -6.48
CA PRO A 71 -7.80 -7.80 -6.87
C PRO A 71 -6.34 -8.21 -7.07
N ASN A 72 -5.48 -7.28 -7.55
CA ASN A 72 -4.08 -7.56 -7.89
C ASN A 72 -3.07 -6.54 -7.32
N HIS A 73 -3.52 -5.61 -6.49
CA HIS A 73 -2.64 -4.64 -5.82
C HIS A 73 -3.29 -4.12 -4.53
N VAL A 74 -2.51 -3.40 -3.74
CA VAL A 74 -2.99 -2.64 -2.59
C VAL A 74 -2.55 -1.20 -2.73
N HIS A 75 -3.40 -0.27 -2.28
CA HIS A 75 -3.03 1.13 -2.05
C HIS A 75 -3.13 1.45 -0.58
N PHE A 76 -2.25 2.30 -0.09
CA PHE A 76 -2.37 2.84 1.25
C PHE A 76 -1.65 4.19 1.42
N ILE A 77 -2.04 4.90 2.47
CA ILE A 77 -1.32 6.05 3.00
C ILE A 77 -0.74 5.64 4.35
N VAL A 78 0.53 5.94 4.55
CA VAL A 78 1.23 5.77 5.82
C VAL A 78 1.98 7.06 6.16
N TRP A 79 1.91 7.47 7.43
CA TRP A 79 2.68 8.59 7.94
C TRP A 79 3.90 8.07 8.68
N LEU A 80 5.06 8.66 8.40
CA LEU A 80 6.24 8.57 9.27
C LEU A 80 6.25 9.79 10.17
N THR A 81 6.50 9.59 11.47
CA THR A 81 6.53 10.68 12.47
C THR A 81 7.85 10.69 13.22
N ASP A 82 8.22 11.86 13.75
CA ASP A 82 9.46 12.05 14.54
C ASP A 82 9.34 11.52 15.98
N GLY A 83 8.31 10.77 16.30
CA GLY A 83 8.08 10.20 17.63
C GLY A 83 7.40 11.14 18.63
N ASP A 84 7.46 12.44 18.46
CA ASP A 84 6.88 13.41 19.41
C ASP A 84 5.34 13.49 19.39
N HIS A 85 4.68 12.84 18.41
CA HIS A 85 3.24 12.91 18.19
C HIS A 85 2.47 11.64 18.55
N VAL A 86 3.10 10.63 19.13
CA VAL A 86 2.48 9.31 19.41
C VAL A 86 1.30 9.39 20.40
N GLY A 87 1.19 10.48 21.15
CA GLY A 87 0.14 10.63 22.18
C GLY A 87 -1.17 11.27 21.72
N ALA A 88 -1.18 12.11 20.69
CA ALA A 88 -2.33 12.95 20.35
C ALA A 88 -3.13 12.46 19.14
N THR A 89 -2.54 11.69 18.23
CA THR A 89 -3.14 11.35 16.92
C THR A 89 -3.77 9.96 16.88
N LEU A 90 -3.50 9.09 17.86
CA LEU A 90 -4.17 7.78 17.99
C LEU A 90 -5.69 7.88 18.12
N ALA A 91 -6.22 9.03 18.58
CA ALA A 91 -7.65 9.24 18.73
C ALA A 91 -8.37 9.61 17.42
N VAL A 92 -7.64 10.14 16.42
CA VAL A 92 -8.25 10.60 15.14
C VAL A 92 -8.21 9.48 14.10
N ALA A 93 -7.13 8.68 14.04
CA ALA A 93 -7.00 7.58 13.10
C ALA A 93 -7.92 6.38 13.42
N GLN A 94 -8.38 6.23 14.65
CA GLN A 94 -9.34 5.18 15.03
C GLN A 94 -10.79 5.50 14.64
N GLY A 95 -11.09 6.71 14.17
CA GLY A 95 -12.44 7.16 13.85
C GLY A 95 -12.89 7.03 12.40
N ALA A 96 -11.97 6.90 11.45
CA ALA A 96 -12.31 6.95 10.01
C ALA A 96 -12.38 5.58 9.31
N GLY A 97 -12.01 4.50 9.99
CA GLY A 97 -12.04 3.13 9.43
C GLY A 97 -13.04 2.20 10.12
N ALA A 98 -14.11 2.71 10.70
CA ALA A 98 -15.13 1.95 11.44
C ALA A 98 -16.05 1.14 10.52
N GLY A 99 -15.48 0.26 9.69
CA GLY A 99 -16.17 -0.73 8.89
C GLY A 99 -15.49 -2.11 8.90
N ALA A 100 -14.35 -2.24 9.58
CA ALA A 100 -13.73 -3.54 9.76
C ALA A 100 -14.49 -4.32 10.85
N SER A 101 -15.40 -5.20 10.43
CA SER A 101 -15.84 -6.33 11.26
C SER A 101 -14.61 -6.99 11.88
N PRO A 102 -14.69 -7.47 13.15
CA PRO A 102 -13.57 -8.16 13.76
C PRO A 102 -13.11 -9.27 12.82
N VAL A 103 -11.85 -9.19 12.39
CA VAL A 103 -11.27 -10.21 11.51
C VAL A 103 -11.48 -11.53 12.23
N PRO A 104 -12.13 -12.53 11.59
CA PRO A 104 -12.25 -13.85 12.20
C PRO A 104 -10.83 -14.28 12.54
N THR A 105 -10.60 -14.66 13.79
CA THR A 105 -9.32 -15.22 14.27
C THR A 105 -9.17 -16.59 13.59
N MET A 106 -8.74 -16.57 12.32
CA MET A 106 -8.52 -17.78 11.52
C MET A 106 -7.21 -18.48 11.91
N GLY A 107 -6.80 -18.38 13.16
CA GLY A 107 -5.64 -19.13 13.67
C GLY A 107 -4.29 -18.72 13.09
N TRP A 108 -4.20 -17.58 12.39
CA TRP A 108 -2.91 -17.10 11.87
C TRP A 108 -2.07 -16.51 13.00
N VAL A 109 -0.83 -16.93 13.05
CA VAL A 109 0.16 -16.34 13.95
C VAL A 109 0.95 -15.32 13.14
N ILE A 110 0.69 -14.02 13.37
CA ILE A 110 1.53 -12.97 12.81
C ILE A 110 2.76 -12.87 13.73
N PRO A 111 3.98 -13.00 13.20
CA PRO A 111 5.19 -12.86 14.01
C PRO A 111 5.21 -11.50 14.70
N GLN A 112 5.65 -11.50 15.95
CA GLN A 112 5.94 -10.26 16.68
C GLN A 112 7.37 -9.82 16.38
N PRO A 113 7.66 -8.51 16.41
CA PRO A 113 9.01 -8.03 16.20
C PRO A 113 9.93 -8.46 17.36
N GLU A 114 11.09 -9.03 17.02
CA GLU A 114 12.17 -9.24 18.01
C GLU A 114 12.77 -7.91 18.44
N LYS A 115 12.72 -6.92 17.57
CA LYS A 115 13.25 -5.57 17.76
C LYS A 115 12.33 -4.56 17.09
N VAL A 116 11.90 -3.56 17.84
CA VAL A 116 11.09 -2.45 17.36
C VAL A 116 12.01 -1.46 16.65
N ASN A 117 11.57 -0.93 15.50
CA ASN A 117 12.25 0.16 14.81
C ASN A 117 11.42 1.45 15.00
N ASP A 118 11.95 2.37 15.79
CA ASP A 118 11.35 3.66 16.12
C ASP A 118 11.78 4.81 15.20
N SER A 119 12.59 4.51 14.16
CA SER A 119 12.97 5.48 13.13
C SER A 119 13.03 4.79 11.76
N PRO A 120 11.89 4.27 11.26
CA PRO A 120 11.88 3.53 10.00
C PRO A 120 11.94 4.47 8.78
N ALA A 121 12.61 4.01 7.73
CA ALA A 121 12.36 4.55 6.40
C ALA A 121 11.08 3.90 5.81
N LEU A 122 10.47 4.55 4.81
CA LEU A 122 9.32 3.98 4.09
C LEU A 122 9.59 2.57 3.56
N SER A 123 10.84 2.32 3.10
CA SER A 123 11.26 1.00 2.61
C SER A 123 11.19 -0.09 3.67
N ASP A 124 11.42 0.24 4.95
CA ASP A 124 11.37 -0.71 6.05
C ASP A 124 9.91 -1.12 6.30
N VAL A 125 9.00 -0.15 6.33
CA VAL A 125 7.56 -0.37 6.51
C VAL A 125 6.99 -1.23 5.38
N VAL A 126 7.27 -0.86 4.11
CA VAL A 126 6.81 -1.62 2.94
C VAL A 126 7.44 -3.00 2.88
N GLY A 127 8.73 -3.12 3.21
CA GLY A 127 9.45 -4.38 3.28
C GLY A 127 8.87 -5.32 4.32
N ALA A 128 8.59 -4.83 5.53
CA ALA A 128 7.95 -5.59 6.60
C ALA A 128 6.54 -6.03 6.19
N PHE A 129 5.70 -5.13 5.68
CA PHE A 129 4.36 -5.48 5.19
C PHE A 129 4.41 -6.61 4.17
N LYS A 130 5.23 -6.48 3.12
CA LYS A 130 5.37 -7.52 2.08
C LYS A 130 5.86 -8.85 2.64
N SER A 131 6.82 -8.81 3.53
CA SER A 131 7.45 -10.01 4.11
C SER A 131 6.50 -10.73 5.07
N LEU A 132 5.78 -10.00 5.91
CA LEU A 132 4.82 -10.56 6.87
C LEU A 132 3.63 -11.20 6.14
N VAL A 133 3.04 -10.50 5.17
CA VAL A 133 1.95 -11.04 4.34
C VAL A 133 2.41 -12.32 3.65
N PHE A 134 3.57 -12.30 3.01
CA PHE A 134 4.10 -13.48 2.33
C PHE A 134 4.36 -14.64 3.28
N LYS A 135 4.95 -14.38 4.45
CA LYS A 135 5.23 -15.41 5.46
C LYS A 135 3.96 -16.07 5.96
N VAL A 136 2.96 -15.29 6.41
CA VAL A 136 1.69 -15.81 6.92
C VAL A 136 0.95 -16.60 5.84
N TYR A 137 0.91 -16.07 4.61
CA TYR A 137 0.30 -16.76 3.48
C TYR A 137 1.03 -18.06 3.14
N LEU A 138 2.38 -18.06 3.12
CA LEU A 138 3.17 -19.26 2.85
C LEU A 138 2.94 -20.34 3.91
N ASP A 139 2.87 -19.97 5.18
CA ASP A 139 2.60 -20.91 6.27
C ASP A 139 1.19 -21.52 6.15
N TRP A 140 0.20 -20.72 5.74
CA TRP A 140 -1.14 -21.23 5.44
C TRP A 140 -1.12 -22.18 4.22
N VAL A 141 -0.44 -21.84 3.14
CA VAL A 141 -0.34 -22.68 1.92
C VAL A 141 0.33 -24.01 2.21
N LYS A 142 1.39 -24.04 3.02
CA LYS A 142 2.07 -25.31 3.41
C LYS A 142 1.13 -26.31 4.09
N ILE A 143 0.13 -25.82 4.81
CA ILE A 143 -0.84 -26.67 5.53
C ILE A 143 -1.99 -27.09 4.61
N HIS A 144 -2.50 -26.18 3.76
CA HIS A 144 -3.76 -26.37 3.07
C HIS A 144 -3.60 -26.72 1.58
N ASP A 145 -2.49 -26.30 0.94
CA ASP A 145 -2.21 -26.56 -0.49
C ASP A 145 -0.69 -26.63 -0.75
N PRO A 146 0.01 -27.68 -0.25
CA PRO A 146 1.47 -27.77 -0.32
C PRO A 146 2.04 -27.80 -1.74
N ALA A 147 1.24 -28.12 -2.76
CA ALA A 147 1.66 -28.14 -4.15
C ALA A 147 1.66 -26.75 -4.80
N ARG A 148 1.07 -25.76 -4.17
CA ARG A 148 0.93 -24.40 -4.70
C ARG A 148 2.26 -23.66 -4.72
N LYS A 149 2.69 -23.26 -5.93
CA LYS A 149 3.87 -22.40 -6.09
C LYS A 149 3.47 -20.95 -5.83
N VAL A 150 4.13 -20.31 -4.86
CA VAL A 150 3.79 -18.95 -4.44
C VAL A 150 4.85 -17.97 -4.93
N LYS A 151 4.49 -17.11 -5.89
CA LYS A 151 5.14 -15.83 -6.14
C LYS A 151 4.09 -14.76 -5.88
N PHE A 152 4.26 -13.98 -4.81
CA PHE A 152 3.19 -13.12 -4.34
C PHE A 152 3.34 -11.68 -4.85
N TRP A 153 4.42 -10.99 -4.51
CA TRP A 153 4.63 -9.59 -4.81
C TRP A 153 5.57 -9.34 -5.99
N GLN A 154 5.34 -8.26 -6.71
CA GLN A 154 6.37 -7.66 -7.55
C GLN A 154 7.54 -7.19 -6.67
N TYR A 155 8.74 -7.09 -7.26
CA TYR A 155 9.94 -6.68 -6.53
C TYR A 155 9.81 -5.26 -6.01
N ASN A 156 9.45 -4.31 -6.89
CA ASN A 156 9.29 -2.89 -6.56
C ASN A 156 7.87 -2.57 -6.06
N TYR A 157 7.68 -1.33 -5.65
CA TYR A 157 6.42 -0.69 -5.35
C TYR A 157 6.46 0.75 -5.89
N TYR A 158 5.31 1.39 -6.05
CA TYR A 158 5.18 2.80 -6.37
C TYR A 158 5.01 3.56 -5.05
N GLU A 159 5.66 4.72 -4.95
CA GLU A 159 5.47 5.65 -3.86
C GLU A 159 5.34 7.09 -4.36
N HIS A 160 4.55 7.88 -3.65
CA HIS A 160 4.39 9.30 -3.84
C HIS A 160 4.41 10.03 -2.49
N ILE A 161 5.14 11.15 -2.42
CA ILE A 161 5.26 11.98 -1.21
C ILE A 161 4.11 12.97 -1.22
N ILE A 162 3.25 12.92 -0.22
CA ILE A 162 2.11 13.83 -0.05
C ILE A 162 2.61 15.11 0.60
N ARG A 163 2.38 16.27 -0.03
CA ARG A 163 3.00 17.54 0.37
C ARG A 163 2.07 18.50 1.09
N ASN A 164 0.76 18.30 1.00
CA ASN A 164 -0.25 19.17 1.60
C ASN A 164 -1.58 18.44 1.79
N ASP A 165 -2.48 19.06 2.57
CA ASP A 165 -3.78 18.48 2.90
C ASP A 165 -4.70 18.29 1.68
N HIS A 166 -4.56 19.15 0.68
CA HIS A 166 -5.36 19.04 -0.54
C HIS A 166 -4.98 17.79 -1.32
N GLU A 167 -3.68 17.55 -1.50
CA GLU A 167 -3.12 16.35 -2.12
C GLU A 167 -3.49 15.10 -1.32
N LEU A 168 -3.40 15.16 0.03
CA LEU A 168 -3.82 14.09 0.93
C LEU A 168 -5.28 13.71 0.69
N ASN A 169 -6.19 14.71 0.70
CA ASN A 169 -7.62 14.47 0.52
C ASN A 169 -7.94 13.86 -0.85
N ALA A 170 -7.27 14.31 -1.92
CA ALA A 170 -7.49 13.76 -3.25
C ALA A 170 -7.00 12.32 -3.36
N ILE A 171 -5.82 12.01 -2.83
CA ILE A 171 -5.29 10.64 -2.82
C ILE A 171 -6.15 9.73 -1.94
N ALA A 172 -6.59 10.20 -0.78
CA ALA A 172 -7.51 9.45 0.08
C ALA A 172 -8.85 9.16 -0.65
N GLN A 173 -9.39 10.13 -1.38
CA GLN A 173 -10.58 9.91 -2.20
C GLN A 173 -10.33 8.92 -3.33
N TYR A 174 -9.20 9.03 -4.03
CA TYR A 174 -8.78 8.07 -5.05
C TYR A 174 -8.73 6.64 -4.49
N ILE A 175 -8.15 6.44 -3.30
CA ILE A 175 -8.08 5.13 -2.63
C ILE A 175 -9.48 4.59 -2.35
N ARG A 176 -10.39 5.42 -1.80
CA ARG A 176 -11.76 5.03 -1.48
C ARG A 176 -12.59 4.67 -2.72
N ASP A 177 -12.39 5.38 -3.83
CA ASP A 177 -13.13 5.19 -5.07
C ASP A 177 -12.61 4.02 -5.91
N ASN A 178 -11.40 3.53 -5.65
CA ASN A 178 -10.74 2.49 -6.43
C ASN A 178 -11.59 1.22 -6.59
N PRO A 179 -12.22 0.65 -5.54
CA PRO A 179 -13.02 -0.57 -5.68
C PRO A 179 -14.20 -0.42 -6.65
N ILE A 180 -14.83 0.75 -6.67
CA ILE A 180 -15.97 1.05 -7.56
C ILE A 180 -15.48 1.16 -9.01
N ASN A 181 -14.27 1.69 -9.19
CA ASN A 181 -13.67 1.96 -10.50
C ASN A 181 -12.82 0.78 -11.03
N TRP A 182 -12.78 -0.37 -10.33
CA TRP A 182 -11.97 -1.53 -10.72
C TRP A 182 -12.16 -1.96 -12.17
N GLN A 183 -13.39 -1.93 -12.67
CA GLN A 183 -13.70 -2.31 -14.05
C GLN A 183 -13.02 -1.37 -15.08
N LEU A 184 -12.65 -0.17 -14.67
CA LEU A 184 -12.00 0.84 -15.49
C LEU A 184 -10.50 0.95 -15.19
N ASP A 185 -10.01 0.24 -14.17
CA ASP A 185 -8.64 0.35 -13.69
C ASP A 185 -7.65 -0.16 -14.76
N ARG A 186 -6.59 0.61 -14.98
CA ARG A 186 -5.46 0.25 -15.88
C ARG A 186 -4.77 -1.04 -15.44
N ASP A 187 -4.76 -1.31 -14.17
CA ASP A 187 -4.13 -2.48 -13.57
C ASP A 187 -5.02 -3.74 -13.68
N ASN A 188 -6.26 -3.59 -14.14
CA ASN A 188 -7.15 -4.67 -14.49
C ASN A 188 -6.79 -5.22 -15.88
N LEU A 189 -6.11 -6.36 -15.93
CA LEU A 189 -5.67 -7.00 -17.17
C LEU A 189 -6.81 -7.44 -18.10
N GLN A 190 -8.06 -7.45 -17.63
CA GLN A 190 -9.23 -7.76 -18.44
C GLN A 190 -9.67 -6.56 -19.30
N ASN A 191 -9.17 -5.36 -19.01
CA ASN A 191 -9.46 -4.14 -19.75
C ASN A 191 -8.54 -3.98 -20.97
N SER A 192 -8.48 -4.97 -21.85
CA SER A 192 -7.71 -4.86 -23.09
C SER A 192 -8.41 -3.96 -24.10
N GLY A 193 -8.20 -2.65 -23.98
CA GLY A 193 -8.02 -1.84 -25.19
C GLY A 193 -9.17 -0.98 -25.70
N CYS A 194 -10.26 -0.64 -24.98
CA CYS A 194 -11.28 0.28 -25.53
C CYS A 194 -12.01 1.21 -24.55
N LEU A 195 -11.60 1.24 -23.28
CA LEU A 195 -12.20 2.17 -22.32
C LEU A 195 -11.31 3.40 -22.13
N PRO A 196 -11.89 4.59 -21.89
CA PRO A 196 -11.10 5.75 -21.49
C PRO A 196 -10.27 5.35 -20.27
N SER A 197 -9.02 5.78 -20.22
CA SER A 197 -8.14 5.56 -19.07
C SER A 197 -8.87 5.95 -17.80
N PRO A 198 -8.97 5.04 -16.82
CA PRO A 198 -9.52 5.41 -15.52
C PRO A 198 -8.63 6.49 -14.92
N ARG A 199 -9.22 7.35 -14.10
CA ARG A 199 -8.48 8.36 -13.36
C ARG A 199 -7.39 7.68 -12.53
N GLN A 200 -6.16 8.11 -12.76
CA GLN A 200 -4.99 7.71 -12.00
C GLN A 200 -4.78 8.71 -10.85
N VAL A 201 -3.91 8.35 -9.89
CA VAL A 201 -3.53 9.32 -8.86
C VAL A 201 -2.95 10.60 -9.49
N GLU A 202 -2.24 10.48 -10.60
CA GLU A 202 -1.70 11.60 -11.37
C GLU A 202 -2.80 12.53 -11.88
N ASP A 203 -3.93 12.00 -12.38
CA ASP A 203 -5.08 12.79 -12.84
C ASP A 203 -5.71 13.59 -11.69
N TYR A 204 -5.81 13.00 -10.49
CA TYR A 204 -6.26 13.71 -9.29
C TYR A 204 -5.27 14.80 -8.87
N LEU A 205 -3.97 14.52 -9.01
CA LEU A 205 -2.93 15.51 -8.69
C LEU A 205 -2.87 16.65 -9.70
N GLU A 206 -3.16 16.39 -10.98
CA GLU A 206 -3.27 17.43 -12.03
C GLU A 206 -4.47 18.35 -11.76
N ASP A 207 -5.64 17.80 -11.44
CA ASP A 207 -6.82 18.59 -11.04
C ASP A 207 -6.51 19.51 -9.84
N ILE A 208 -5.75 19.01 -8.86
CA ILE A 208 -5.31 19.78 -7.69
C ILE A 208 -4.41 20.94 -8.12
N GLN A 209 -3.46 20.69 -9.02
CA GLN A 209 -2.55 21.73 -9.49
C GLN A 209 -3.29 22.82 -10.26
N GLU A 210 -4.31 22.45 -11.02
CA GLU A 210 -5.13 23.39 -11.77
C GLU A 210 -6.01 24.24 -10.83
N LEU A 211 -6.62 23.63 -9.82
CA LEU A 211 -7.38 24.35 -8.79
C LEU A 211 -6.53 25.36 -8.01
N ASN A 212 -5.28 25.01 -7.69
CA ASN A 212 -4.31 25.90 -7.04
C ASN A 212 -3.81 27.04 -7.93
N ARG A 213 -3.93 26.92 -9.26
CA ARG A 213 -3.63 28.00 -10.19
C ARG A 213 -4.77 29.01 -10.28
N ILE A 214 -6.01 28.57 -10.06
CA ILE A 214 -7.23 29.38 -10.15
C ILE A 214 -7.52 30.11 -8.83
N ASN A 215 -7.12 29.52 -7.70
CA ASN A 215 -7.23 30.09 -6.34
C ASN A 215 -5.86 30.16 -5.66
N PRO A 216 -5.02 31.17 -5.99
CA PRO A 216 -3.70 31.36 -5.37
C PRO A 216 -3.79 31.80 -3.91
#